data_b8b8346a7ea4deed3c53851de897b0d3
#
_entry.id   b8b8346a7ea4deed3c53851de897b0d3
#
_cell.length_a   1.000
_cell.length_b   1.000
_cell.length_c   1.000
_cell.angle_alpha   90.00
_cell.angle_beta   90.00
_cell.angle_gamma   90.00
#
_symmetry.space_group_name_H-M   'P 1'
#
loop_
_entity.id
_entity.type
_entity.pdbx_description
1 polymer ?
#
loop_
_entity_poly.entity_id
_entity_poly.type
_entity_poly.pdbx_seq_one_letter_code
_entity_poly.pdbx_strand_id
1 'polypeptide(L)'
;MMTLSGPQTRFGFVVAAVVCVIDQASKLSLLFVHDLAAHPIRLGPFFDFVLTRNTGISYGLFQTEGAVGQWVLLAFKAGAVFLLWLWLAHAKDRLTALALGLIIGGALGNAIDRLAYGWVADFVFFHISTDNWRFNWYVFNLADVAIVAGVIGLLYDSLVMDRAAKAP
;
A
#
# COMPACT_ATOMS: atom_id res chain seq x y z
N MET A 1 2.52 30.22 -8.96
CA MET A 1 3.63 29.28 -9.26
C MET A 1 3.43 28.04 -8.38
N MET A 2 3.20 26.87 -8.97
CA MET A 2 3.06 25.63 -8.18
C MET A 2 4.44 25.26 -7.62
N THR A 3 4.58 25.29 -6.29
CA THR A 3 5.81 24.82 -5.65
C THR A 3 5.78 23.29 -5.59
N LEU A 4 6.84 22.65 -6.09
CA LEU A 4 7.01 21.18 -6.06
C LEU A 4 7.60 20.67 -4.73
N SER A 5 7.86 21.57 -3.78
CA SER A 5 8.43 21.28 -2.47
C SER A 5 7.90 22.26 -1.42
N GLY A 6 7.50 21.75 -0.28
CA GLY A 6 6.98 22.47 0.89
C GLY A 6 7.67 22.03 2.18
N PRO A 7 7.22 22.57 3.34
CA PRO A 7 7.92 22.39 4.63
C PRO A 7 8.00 20.92 5.08
N GLN A 8 7.01 20.09 4.73
CA GLN A 8 6.94 18.70 5.15
C GLN A 8 7.30 17.69 4.04
N THR A 9 7.62 18.17 2.82
CA THR A 9 7.89 17.30 1.66
C THR A 9 9.03 16.32 1.91
N ARG A 10 10.15 16.79 2.51
CA ARG A 10 11.28 15.89 2.83
C ARG A 10 10.88 14.79 3.81
N PHE A 11 10.11 15.13 4.84
CA PHE A 11 9.62 14.15 5.81
C PHE A 11 8.73 13.11 5.14
N GLY A 12 7.75 13.53 4.34
CA GLY A 12 6.87 12.61 3.60
C GLY A 12 7.64 11.70 2.63
N PHE A 13 8.65 12.22 1.94
CA PHE A 13 9.50 11.38 1.07
C PHE A 13 10.36 10.37 1.83
N VAL A 14 10.88 10.73 3.00
CA VAL A 14 11.62 9.77 3.86
C VAL A 14 10.67 8.65 4.29
N VAL A 15 9.45 8.98 4.72
CA VAL A 15 8.42 7.98 5.06
C VAL A 15 8.12 7.08 3.86
N ALA A 16 7.89 7.66 2.69
CA ALA A 16 7.60 6.89 1.47
C ALA A 16 8.76 5.96 1.09
N ALA A 17 10.00 6.43 1.17
CA ALA A 17 11.18 5.61 0.90
C ALA A 17 11.32 4.45 1.89
N VAL A 18 11.14 4.72 3.19
CA VAL A 18 11.21 3.68 4.24
C VAL A 18 10.14 2.61 4.02
N VAL A 19 8.90 3.02 3.76
CA VAL A 19 7.79 2.07 3.49
C VAL A 19 8.09 1.22 2.26
N CYS A 20 8.51 1.84 1.17
CA CYS A 20 8.84 1.13 -0.06
C CYS A 20 9.99 0.14 0.14
N VAL A 21 11.04 0.53 0.87
CA VAL A 21 12.17 -0.36 1.17
C VAL A 21 11.75 -1.54 2.05
N ILE A 22 10.95 -1.30 3.09
CA ILE A 22 10.47 -2.37 3.98
C ILE A 22 9.56 -3.34 3.21
N ASP A 23 8.63 -2.82 2.40
CA ASP A 23 7.76 -3.65 1.57
C ASP A 23 8.57 -4.51 0.61
N GLN A 24 9.48 -3.92 -0.15
CA GLN A 24 10.31 -4.66 -1.11
C GLN A 24 11.26 -5.64 -0.43
N ALA A 25 11.87 -5.28 0.71
CA ALA A 25 12.72 -6.20 1.46
C ALA A 25 11.95 -7.42 1.96
N SER A 26 10.72 -7.24 2.47
CA SER A 26 9.85 -8.34 2.89
C SER A 26 9.49 -9.26 1.72
N LYS A 27 9.08 -8.70 0.59
CA LYS A 27 8.73 -9.43 -0.62
C LYS A 27 9.90 -10.23 -1.19
N LEU A 28 11.07 -9.59 -1.34
CA LEU A 28 12.29 -10.27 -1.83
C LEU A 28 12.73 -11.40 -0.90
N SER A 29 12.68 -11.19 0.42
CA SER A 29 13.00 -12.22 1.40
C SER A 29 12.06 -13.42 1.29
N LEU A 30 10.75 -13.17 1.22
CA LEU A 30 9.75 -14.24 1.16
C LEU A 30 9.76 -14.98 -0.19
N LEU A 31 9.98 -14.27 -1.29
CA LEU A 31 9.99 -14.86 -2.64
C LEU A 31 11.26 -15.65 -2.92
N PHE A 32 12.44 -15.11 -2.58
CA PHE A 32 13.72 -15.64 -3.06
C PHE A 32 14.59 -16.31 -1.99
N VAL A 33 14.38 -15.98 -0.70
CA VAL A 33 15.12 -16.62 0.39
C VAL A 33 14.32 -17.78 0.98
N HIS A 34 13.02 -17.59 1.21
CA HIS A 34 12.15 -18.61 1.82
C HIS A 34 11.41 -19.48 0.79
N ASP A 35 11.39 -19.08 -0.48
CA ASP A 35 10.57 -19.72 -1.52
C ASP A 35 9.14 -19.99 -1.03
N LEU A 36 8.45 -18.90 -0.69
CA LEU A 36 7.11 -18.96 -0.10
C LEU A 36 6.09 -19.69 -0.98
N ALA A 37 6.35 -19.76 -2.30
CA ALA A 37 5.51 -20.50 -3.23
C ALA A 37 5.52 -22.02 -2.94
N ALA A 38 6.68 -22.55 -2.61
CA ALA A 38 6.85 -23.98 -2.28
C ALA A 38 6.62 -24.26 -0.78
N HIS A 39 6.90 -23.29 0.09
CA HIS A 39 6.91 -23.46 1.54
C HIS A 39 6.05 -22.39 2.25
N PRO A 40 4.71 -22.52 2.24
CA PRO A 40 3.84 -21.63 3.03
C PRO A 40 4.16 -21.71 4.53
N ILE A 41 4.12 -20.56 5.23
CA ILE A 41 4.47 -20.47 6.65
C ILE A 41 3.21 -20.26 7.46
N ARG A 42 2.92 -21.17 8.39
CA ARG A 42 1.82 -21.02 9.35
C ARG A 42 2.32 -20.25 10.57
N LEU A 43 1.69 -19.09 10.85
CA LEU A 43 2.08 -18.23 11.96
C LEU A 43 1.18 -18.41 13.20
N GLY A 44 0.07 -19.13 13.05
CA GLY A 44 -0.86 -19.38 14.17
C GLY A 44 -2.30 -19.58 13.70
N PRO A 45 -3.27 -19.37 14.60
CA PRO A 45 -4.67 -19.67 14.27
C PRO A 45 -5.34 -18.63 13.37
N PHE A 46 -4.69 -17.49 13.13
CA PHE A 46 -5.30 -16.35 12.43
C PHE A 46 -4.50 -15.86 11.22
N PHE A 47 -3.20 -16.14 11.16
CA PHE A 47 -2.32 -15.61 10.14
C PHE A 47 -1.44 -16.70 9.55
N ASP A 48 -1.36 -16.73 8.22
CA ASP A 48 -0.40 -17.52 7.48
C ASP A 48 0.33 -16.63 6.48
N PHE A 49 1.54 -17.01 6.10
CA PHE A 49 2.18 -16.48 4.91
C PHE A 49 1.98 -17.46 3.76
N VAL A 50 1.30 -16.98 2.74
CA VAL A 50 1.02 -17.71 1.49
C VAL A 50 1.30 -16.80 0.31
N LEU A 51 1.80 -17.31 -0.81
CA LEU A 51 2.02 -16.47 -1.99
C LEU A 51 0.75 -16.41 -2.85
N THR A 52 0.26 -15.20 -3.08
CA THR A 52 -0.76 -14.89 -4.08
C THR A 52 -0.19 -13.90 -5.10
N ARG A 53 -0.29 -14.24 -6.40
CA ARG A 53 0.10 -13.36 -7.49
C ARG A 53 -1.08 -12.51 -7.92
N ASN A 54 -1.10 -11.25 -7.48
CA ASN A 54 -2.19 -10.33 -7.75
C ASN A 54 -1.95 -9.60 -9.08
N THR A 55 -2.68 -9.99 -10.13
CA THR A 55 -2.60 -9.37 -11.46
C THR A 55 -3.62 -8.24 -11.68
N GLY A 56 -4.54 -8.03 -10.73
CA GLY A 56 -5.62 -7.04 -10.80
C GLY A 56 -5.49 -5.89 -9.83
N ILE A 57 -6.60 -5.18 -9.62
CA ILE A 57 -6.82 -4.29 -8.48
C ILE A 57 -7.26 -5.16 -7.30
N SER A 58 -7.06 -4.67 -6.07
CA SER A 58 -7.53 -5.31 -4.84
C SER A 58 -8.97 -5.84 -5.00
N TYR A 59 -9.26 -7.02 -4.48
CA TYR A 59 -10.53 -7.75 -4.62
C TYR A 59 -10.77 -8.44 -5.97
N GLY A 60 -9.75 -8.62 -6.83
CA GLY A 60 -9.93 -9.28 -8.14
C GLY A 60 -10.76 -8.47 -9.13
N LEU A 61 -11.05 -7.18 -8.82
CA LEU A 61 -11.70 -6.27 -9.74
C LEU A 61 -10.73 -5.90 -10.86
N PHE A 62 -11.25 -5.87 -12.08
CA PHE A 62 -10.46 -5.56 -13.29
C PHE A 62 -9.23 -6.46 -13.45
N GLN A 63 -9.43 -7.77 -13.39
CA GLN A 63 -8.43 -8.72 -13.88
C GLN A 63 -8.20 -8.41 -15.36
N THR A 64 -7.12 -7.73 -15.64
CA THR A 64 -6.75 -7.40 -17.02
C THR A 64 -5.82 -8.48 -17.53
N GLU A 65 -6.38 -9.40 -18.28
CA GLU A 65 -5.58 -10.31 -19.09
C GLU A 65 -4.95 -9.51 -20.23
N GLY A 66 -3.63 -9.31 -20.17
CA GLY A 66 -2.86 -8.70 -21.24
C GLY A 66 -2.04 -7.46 -20.85
N ALA A 67 -1.01 -7.18 -21.64
CA ALA A 67 -0.06 -6.09 -21.39
C ALA A 67 -0.73 -4.69 -21.35
N VAL A 68 -1.75 -4.47 -22.16
CA VAL A 68 -2.44 -3.15 -22.25
C VAL A 68 -3.11 -2.80 -20.92
N GLY A 69 -3.81 -3.73 -20.30
CA GLY A 69 -4.47 -3.47 -19.02
C GLY A 69 -3.48 -3.17 -17.89
N GLN A 70 -2.34 -3.86 -17.87
CA GLN A 70 -1.28 -3.58 -16.89
C GLN A 70 -0.69 -2.18 -17.06
N TRP A 71 -0.44 -1.73 -18.29
CA TRP A 71 0.05 -0.38 -18.57
C TRP A 71 -0.97 0.70 -18.19
N VAL A 72 -2.26 0.46 -18.44
CA VAL A 72 -3.34 1.38 -18.02
C VAL A 72 -3.38 1.49 -16.47
N LEU A 73 -3.31 0.39 -15.76
CA LEU A 73 -3.27 0.40 -14.29
C LEU A 73 -2.03 1.10 -13.76
N LEU A 74 -0.87 0.88 -14.39
CA LEU A 74 0.37 1.54 -14.00
C LEU A 74 0.31 3.04 -14.25
N ALA A 75 -0.20 3.47 -15.41
CA ALA A 75 -0.38 4.88 -15.74
C ALA A 75 -1.35 5.59 -14.77
N PHE A 76 -2.46 4.93 -14.42
CA PHE A 76 -3.41 5.45 -13.43
C PHE A 76 -2.76 5.62 -12.05
N LYS A 77 -1.99 4.62 -11.60
CA LYS A 77 -1.27 4.69 -10.32
C LYS A 77 -0.18 5.75 -10.32
N ALA A 78 0.57 5.90 -11.42
CA ALA A 78 1.55 6.96 -11.56
C ALA A 78 0.92 8.35 -11.48
N GLY A 79 -0.23 8.54 -12.13
CA GLY A 79 -1.03 9.77 -12.02
C GLY A 79 -1.49 10.04 -10.58
N ALA A 80 -1.99 9.01 -9.89
CA ALA A 80 -2.40 9.13 -8.49
C ALA A 80 -1.21 9.50 -7.58
N VAL A 81 -0.06 8.84 -7.72
CA VAL A 81 1.17 9.16 -6.96
C VAL A 81 1.62 10.59 -7.23
N PHE A 82 1.54 11.05 -8.50
CA PHE A 82 1.86 12.42 -8.85
C PHE A 82 0.93 13.44 -8.15
N LEU A 83 -0.37 13.19 -8.14
CA LEU A 83 -1.34 14.04 -7.44
C LEU A 83 -1.11 14.05 -5.92
N LEU A 84 -0.80 12.89 -5.32
CA LEU A 84 -0.46 12.79 -3.92
C LEU A 84 0.84 13.53 -3.59
N TRP A 85 1.83 13.50 -4.49
CA TRP A 85 3.04 14.29 -4.35
C TRP A 85 2.75 15.79 -4.38
N LEU A 86 1.91 16.27 -5.31
CA LEU A 86 1.50 17.67 -5.33
C LEU A 86 0.79 18.07 -4.03
N TRP A 87 -0.04 17.19 -3.48
CA TRP A 87 -0.65 17.42 -2.17
C TRP A 87 0.39 17.48 -1.07
N LEU A 88 1.32 16.54 -1.03
CA LEU A 88 2.43 16.51 -0.07
C LEU A 88 3.29 17.79 -0.13
N ALA A 89 3.51 18.34 -1.32
CA ALA A 89 4.23 19.60 -1.50
C ALA A 89 3.52 20.80 -0.84
N HIS A 90 2.21 20.67 -0.57
CA HIS A 90 1.40 21.70 0.10
C HIS A 90 1.04 21.34 1.56
N ALA A 91 1.45 20.16 2.04
CA ALA A 91 1.19 19.71 3.40
C ALA A 91 1.89 20.62 4.42
N LYS A 92 1.15 21.12 5.39
CA LYS A 92 1.64 22.05 6.44
C LYS A 92 2.00 21.33 7.73
N ASP A 93 1.32 20.24 8.03
CA ASP A 93 1.46 19.47 9.26
C ASP A 93 2.11 18.10 9.00
N ARG A 94 2.62 17.49 10.07
CA ARG A 94 3.34 16.21 10.00
C ARG A 94 2.41 15.02 9.81
N LEU A 95 1.17 15.09 10.29
CA LEU A 95 0.22 13.97 10.19
C LEU A 95 -0.19 13.77 8.73
N THR A 96 -0.60 14.85 8.05
CA THR A 96 -0.88 14.82 6.61
C THR A 96 0.33 14.32 5.82
N ALA A 97 1.56 14.81 6.12
CA ALA A 97 2.76 14.39 5.42
C ALA A 97 3.12 12.92 5.69
N LEU A 98 2.94 12.41 6.92
CA LEU A 98 3.09 11.01 7.27
C LEU A 98 2.10 10.15 6.47
N ALA A 99 0.83 10.51 6.49
CA ALA A 99 -0.23 9.78 5.82
C ALA A 99 -0.01 9.72 4.30
N LEU A 100 0.34 10.83 3.66
CA LEU A 100 0.67 10.88 2.25
C LEU A 100 1.93 10.08 1.93
N GLY A 101 2.95 10.15 2.79
CA GLY A 101 4.17 9.35 2.66
C GLY A 101 3.89 7.84 2.71
N LEU A 102 3.02 7.38 3.63
CA LEU A 102 2.57 5.99 3.71
C LEU A 102 1.88 5.54 2.42
N ILE A 103 0.95 6.34 1.90
CA ILE A 103 0.23 6.01 0.67
C ILE A 103 1.17 5.97 -0.53
N ILE A 104 2.03 6.99 -0.69
CA ILE A 104 2.99 7.07 -1.79
C ILE A 104 3.96 5.89 -1.74
N GLY A 105 4.52 5.59 -0.56
CA GLY A 105 5.48 4.49 -0.37
C GLY A 105 4.87 3.12 -0.69
N GLY A 106 3.67 2.85 -0.21
CA GLY A 106 2.94 1.62 -0.52
C GLY A 106 2.57 1.52 -2.01
N ALA A 107 2.10 2.62 -2.61
CA ALA A 107 1.79 2.65 -4.04
C ALA A 107 3.03 2.38 -4.91
N LEU A 108 4.20 2.94 -4.55
CA LEU A 108 5.47 2.69 -5.22
C LEU A 108 5.93 1.24 -5.04
N GLY A 109 5.84 0.67 -3.83
CA GLY A 109 6.16 -0.74 -3.58
C GLY A 109 5.38 -1.67 -4.50
N ASN A 110 4.06 -1.53 -4.55
CA ASN A 110 3.21 -2.31 -5.44
C ASN A 110 3.44 -2.00 -6.94
N ALA A 111 3.90 -0.80 -7.30
CA ALA A 111 4.24 -0.46 -8.67
C ALA A 111 5.54 -1.14 -9.13
N ILE A 112 6.54 -1.22 -8.25
CA ILE A 112 7.81 -1.93 -8.51
C ILE A 112 7.54 -3.40 -8.85
N ASP A 113 6.70 -4.08 -8.07
CA ASP A 113 6.34 -5.48 -8.35
C ASP A 113 5.72 -5.65 -9.75
N ARG A 114 4.80 -4.75 -10.13
CA ARG A 114 4.16 -4.80 -11.44
C ARG A 114 5.13 -4.56 -12.59
N LEU A 115 6.10 -3.68 -12.38
CA LEU A 115 7.15 -3.42 -13.38
C LEU A 115 8.10 -4.60 -13.50
N ALA A 116 8.46 -5.23 -12.37
CA ALA A 116 9.43 -6.32 -12.33
C ALA A 116 8.82 -7.67 -12.77
N TYR A 117 7.59 -7.96 -12.34
CA TYR A 117 6.99 -9.29 -12.46
C TYR A 117 5.67 -9.31 -13.23
N GLY A 118 5.03 -8.17 -13.48
CA GLY A 118 3.69 -8.08 -14.05
C GLY A 118 2.54 -8.36 -13.06
N TRP A 119 2.84 -8.63 -11.79
CA TRP A 119 1.88 -8.89 -10.72
C TRP A 119 2.41 -8.33 -9.39
N VAL A 120 1.56 -8.25 -8.37
CA VAL A 120 1.95 -7.85 -7.02
C VAL A 120 2.07 -9.07 -6.13
N ALA A 121 3.15 -9.16 -5.32
CA ALA A 121 3.34 -10.20 -4.35
C ALA A 121 2.53 -9.92 -3.09
N ASP A 122 1.39 -10.61 -2.93
CA ASP A 122 0.59 -10.61 -1.71
C ASP A 122 0.91 -11.87 -0.92
N PHE A 123 1.11 -11.72 0.42
CA PHE A 123 1.63 -12.83 1.21
C PHE A 123 1.04 -12.97 2.62
N VAL A 124 0.35 -11.98 3.15
CA VAL A 124 -0.30 -12.07 4.47
C VAL A 124 -1.73 -12.54 4.27
N PHE A 125 -2.04 -13.72 4.77
CA PHE A 125 -3.38 -14.29 4.77
C PHE A 125 -3.95 -14.26 6.18
N PHE A 126 -5.02 -13.48 6.37
CA PHE A 126 -5.78 -13.47 7.62
C PHE A 126 -7.01 -14.37 7.49
N HIS A 127 -7.18 -15.27 8.45
CA HIS A 127 -8.33 -16.19 8.47
C HIS A 127 -8.76 -16.48 9.91
N ILE A 128 -10.03 -16.84 10.06
CA ILE A 128 -10.58 -17.33 11.33
C ILE A 128 -11.34 -18.60 10.99
N SER A 129 -10.97 -19.71 11.63
CA SER A 129 -11.63 -21.00 11.45
C SER A 129 -12.09 -21.54 12.80
N THR A 130 -13.38 -21.84 12.90
CA THR A 130 -14.02 -22.56 14.01
C THR A 130 -14.70 -23.81 13.46
N ASP A 131 -15.19 -24.69 14.33
CA ASP A 131 -15.85 -25.92 13.91
C ASP A 131 -17.06 -25.67 12.99
N ASN A 132 -17.76 -24.54 13.15
CA ASN A 132 -19.00 -24.24 12.45
C ASN A 132 -18.91 -23.02 11.51
N TRP A 133 -17.79 -22.29 11.49
CA TRP A 133 -17.68 -21.06 10.72
C TRP A 133 -16.27 -20.81 10.26
N ARG A 134 -16.13 -20.34 9.00
CA ARG A 134 -14.84 -19.95 8.41
C ARG A 134 -14.97 -18.57 7.80
N PHE A 135 -14.01 -17.71 8.13
CA PHE A 135 -13.83 -16.40 7.53
C PHE A 135 -12.42 -16.33 6.95
N ASN A 136 -12.32 -16.03 5.67
CA ASN A 136 -11.05 -15.82 4.97
C ASN A 136 -11.04 -14.39 4.44
N TRP A 137 -10.06 -13.61 4.87
CA TRP A 137 -9.78 -12.32 4.25
C TRP A 137 -8.98 -12.54 2.96
N TYR A 138 -8.95 -11.56 2.08
CA TYR A 138 -8.03 -11.63 0.93
C TYR A 138 -6.58 -11.55 1.40
N VAL A 139 -5.64 -12.10 0.58
CA VAL A 139 -4.22 -12.02 0.86
C VAL A 139 -3.72 -10.61 0.52
N PHE A 140 -2.89 -10.02 1.36
CA PHE A 140 -2.38 -8.65 1.23
C PHE A 140 -0.88 -8.59 1.57
N ASN A 141 -0.26 -7.43 1.39
CA ASN A 141 1.15 -7.17 1.66
C ASN A 141 1.36 -5.92 2.54
N LEU A 142 2.61 -5.58 2.86
CA LEU A 142 2.91 -4.42 3.72
C LEU A 142 2.60 -3.09 3.05
N ALA A 143 2.72 -2.99 1.73
CA ALA A 143 2.32 -1.81 0.98
C ALA A 143 0.83 -1.51 1.14
N ASP A 144 -0.02 -2.54 1.13
CA ASP A 144 -1.47 -2.38 1.32
C ASP A 144 -1.80 -1.88 2.72
N VAL A 145 -1.12 -2.43 3.74
CA VAL A 145 -1.23 -1.95 5.14
C VAL A 145 -0.85 -0.47 5.23
N ALA A 146 0.25 -0.07 4.60
CA ALA A 146 0.70 1.32 4.60
C ALA A 146 -0.31 2.25 3.90
N ILE A 147 -0.85 1.84 2.74
CA ILE A 147 -1.88 2.61 2.03
C ILE A 147 -3.12 2.80 2.91
N VAL A 148 -3.63 1.73 3.51
CA VAL A 148 -4.81 1.79 4.38
C VAL A 148 -4.55 2.67 5.61
N ALA A 149 -3.39 2.52 6.27
CA ALA A 149 -3.01 3.34 7.41
C ALA A 149 -2.90 4.83 7.03
N GLY A 150 -2.34 5.13 5.87
CA GLY A 150 -2.27 6.49 5.34
C GLY A 150 -3.65 7.09 5.06
N VAL A 151 -4.56 6.33 4.43
CA VAL A 151 -5.95 6.77 4.20
C VAL A 151 -6.67 7.05 5.52
N ILE A 152 -6.54 6.15 6.52
CA ILE A 152 -7.10 6.37 7.85
C ILE A 152 -6.51 7.64 8.48
N GLY A 153 -5.19 7.88 8.33
CA GLY A 153 -4.53 9.08 8.82
C GLY A 153 -5.09 10.36 8.21
N LEU A 154 -5.33 10.40 6.89
CA LEU A 154 -5.95 11.55 6.22
C LEU A 154 -7.39 11.78 6.65
N LEU A 155 -8.17 10.70 6.81
CA LEU A 155 -9.55 10.80 7.30
C LEU A 155 -9.60 11.35 8.74
N TYR A 156 -8.72 10.85 9.61
CA TYR A 156 -8.60 11.34 10.98
C TYR A 156 -8.23 12.82 11.02
N ASP A 157 -7.23 13.24 10.25
CA ASP A 157 -6.79 14.63 10.15
C ASP A 157 -7.93 15.55 9.70
N SER A 158 -8.66 15.15 8.65
CA SER A 158 -9.82 15.88 8.16
C SER A 158 -10.90 16.05 9.24
N LEU A 159 -11.22 15.00 10.01
CA LEU A 159 -12.23 15.05 11.06
C LEU A 159 -11.81 15.92 12.24
N VAL A 160 -10.52 15.93 12.60
CA VAL A 160 -10.00 16.76 13.71
C VAL A 160 -9.97 18.22 13.31
N MET A 161 -9.50 18.53 12.11
CA MET A 161 -9.47 19.90 11.58
C MET A 161 -10.88 20.50 11.45
N ASP A 162 -11.86 19.72 10.98
CA ASP A 162 -13.25 20.15 10.86
C ASP A 162 -13.89 20.46 12.24
N ARG A 163 -13.54 19.70 13.27
CA ARG A 163 -13.96 19.96 14.64
C ARG A 163 -13.34 21.22 15.23
N ALA A 164 -12.04 21.43 15.01
CA ALA A 164 -11.34 22.63 15.47
C ALA A 164 -11.88 23.90 14.82
N ALA A 165 -12.26 23.85 13.54
CA ALA A 165 -12.85 24.97 12.81
C ALA A 165 -14.29 25.31 13.27
N LYS A 166 -15.01 24.37 13.90
CA LYS A 166 -16.39 24.54 14.41
C LYS A 166 -16.46 24.79 15.91
N ALA A 167 -15.34 24.78 16.61
CA ALA A 167 -15.30 25.14 18.03
C ALA A 167 -15.53 26.64 18.20
N PRO A 168 -16.41 27.09 19.17
CA PRO A 168 -16.75 28.48 19.37
C PRO A 168 -15.58 29.32 19.91
#